data_d7cdb9cef65a246c6d070d279dce86ca
#
_entry.id   d7cdb9cef65a246c6d070d279dce86ca
#
_cell.length_a   1.000
_cell.length_b   1.000
_cell.length_c   1.000
_cell.angle_alpha   90.00
_cell.angle_beta   90.00
_cell.angle_gamma   90.00
#
_symmetry.space_group_name_H-M   'P 1'
#
loop_
_entity.id
_entity.type
_entity.pdbx_description
1 polymer ?
#
loop_
_entity_poly.entity_id
_entity_poly.type
_entity_poly.pdbx_seq_one_letter_code
_entity_poly.pdbx_strand_id
1 'polypeptide(L)'
;EAGVTGWTDPDNRRTYPWGREDMELIAFHKAAISLRKEYPVLRHGSLKQLYGAYGVLAYGRFDEKEKILVALNNTEEIRTVSIPVWQIGVQAEGTLQNCLMTNRDGFTVFGFSYPVRNGNVLLSLPPKSAMAVREI
;
A
#
# COMPACT_ATOMS: atom_id res chain seq x y z
N GLU A 1 3.80 -11.69 11.83
CA GLU A 1 4.62 -11.86 10.62
C GLU A 1 4.77 -13.32 10.19
N ALA A 2 4.68 -14.28 11.10
CA ALA A 2 4.91 -15.71 10.82
C ALA A 2 3.65 -16.49 10.42
N GLY A 3 2.51 -15.85 10.28
CA GLY A 3 1.25 -16.44 9.88
C GLY A 3 0.57 -17.27 10.98
N VAL A 4 0.88 -17.04 12.26
CA VAL A 4 0.24 -17.74 13.36
C VAL A 4 -1.22 -17.30 13.48
N THR A 5 -2.11 -18.29 13.42
CA THR A 5 -3.54 -18.07 13.64
C THR A 5 -3.94 -18.41 15.07
N GLY A 6 -4.97 -17.78 15.57
CA GLY A 6 -5.55 -18.04 16.89
C GLY A 6 -6.98 -17.54 16.95
N TRP A 7 -7.74 -18.04 17.90
CA TRP A 7 -9.10 -17.59 18.17
C TRP A 7 -9.09 -16.48 19.24
N THR A 8 -9.96 -16.54 20.20
CA THR A 8 -9.97 -15.61 21.32
C THR A 8 -8.85 -15.92 22.34
N ASP A 9 -8.56 -14.95 23.23
CA ASP A 9 -7.61 -15.15 24.34
C ASP A 9 -8.03 -16.37 25.21
N PRO A 10 -7.12 -17.27 25.57
CA PRO A 10 -5.66 -17.24 25.39
C PRO A 10 -5.15 -17.93 24.12
N ASP A 11 -5.98 -18.48 23.26
CA ASP A 11 -5.57 -19.26 22.07
C ASP A 11 -4.76 -18.42 21.07
N ASN A 12 -4.98 -17.11 21.01
CA ASN A 12 -4.21 -16.17 20.19
C ASN A 12 -2.79 -15.88 20.71
N ARG A 13 -2.40 -16.42 21.87
CA ARG A 13 -1.07 -16.26 22.48
C ARG A 13 -0.17 -17.49 22.27
N ARG A 14 -0.15 -17.97 21.04
CA ARG A 14 0.69 -19.12 20.66
C ARG A 14 2.16 -18.73 20.58
N THR A 15 3.02 -19.73 20.80
CA THR A 15 4.47 -19.57 20.58
C THR A 15 4.81 -19.38 19.10
N TYR A 16 5.97 -18.82 18.81
CA TYR A 16 6.45 -18.68 17.45
C TYR A 16 6.55 -20.07 16.78
N PRO A 17 6.08 -20.21 15.53
CA PRO A 17 5.93 -21.51 14.85
C PRO A 17 7.26 -21.95 14.18
N TRP A 18 8.32 -22.09 14.94
CA TRP A 18 9.66 -22.46 14.45
C TRP A 18 9.62 -23.62 13.46
N GLY A 19 10.15 -23.40 12.24
CA GLY A 19 10.18 -24.37 11.16
C GLY A 19 8.84 -24.58 10.44
N ARG A 20 7.82 -23.78 10.75
CA ARG A 20 6.48 -23.82 10.12
C ARG A 20 5.96 -22.41 9.83
N GLU A 21 6.88 -21.47 9.66
CA GLU A 21 6.56 -20.08 9.35
C GLU A 21 5.98 -19.96 7.94
N ASP A 22 5.06 -19.01 7.78
CA ASP A 22 4.61 -18.56 6.46
C ASP A 22 5.71 -17.66 5.83
N MET A 23 6.52 -18.28 4.98
CA MET A 23 7.68 -17.62 4.37
C MET A 23 7.28 -16.53 3.38
N GLU A 24 6.11 -16.63 2.74
CA GLU A 24 5.60 -15.60 1.83
C GLU A 24 5.18 -14.36 2.62
N LEU A 25 4.47 -14.56 3.72
CA LEU A 25 4.08 -13.48 4.62
C LEU A 25 5.29 -12.80 5.24
N ILE A 26 6.32 -13.55 5.63
CA ILE A 26 7.58 -13.00 6.12
C ILE A 26 8.28 -12.17 5.02
N ALA A 27 8.32 -12.67 3.79
CA ALA A 27 8.91 -11.95 2.66
C ALA A 27 8.17 -10.63 2.39
N PHE A 28 6.84 -10.64 2.42
CA PHE A 28 6.03 -9.43 2.31
C PHE A 28 6.35 -8.42 3.41
N HIS A 29 6.41 -8.84 4.67
CA HIS A 29 6.76 -7.95 5.78
C HIS A 29 8.15 -7.35 5.63
N LYS A 30 9.14 -8.15 5.19
CA LYS A 30 10.49 -7.64 4.89
C LYS A 30 10.47 -6.60 3.79
N ALA A 31 9.71 -6.80 2.70
CA ALA A 31 9.56 -5.84 1.62
C ALA A 31 8.91 -4.52 2.11
N ALA A 32 7.84 -4.61 2.89
CA ALA A 32 7.16 -3.44 3.46
C ALA A 32 8.06 -2.66 4.44
N ILE A 33 8.84 -3.36 5.26
CA ILE A 33 9.82 -2.74 6.17
C ILE A 33 10.94 -2.08 5.37
N SER A 34 11.43 -2.71 4.31
CA SER A 34 12.47 -2.16 3.43
C SER A 34 11.97 -0.88 2.75
N LEU A 35 10.76 -0.90 2.21
CA LEU A 35 10.12 0.29 1.64
C LEU A 35 10.06 1.46 2.65
N ARG A 36 9.64 1.17 3.89
CA ARG A 36 9.58 2.20 4.96
C ARG A 36 10.96 2.74 5.34
N LYS A 37 12.02 1.92 5.23
CA LYS A 37 13.40 2.36 5.50
C LYS A 37 13.96 3.17 4.34
N GLU A 38 13.68 2.77 3.11
CA GLU A 38 14.15 3.42 1.88
C GLU A 38 13.57 4.82 1.71
N TYR A 39 12.27 5.01 2.02
CA TYR A 39 11.59 6.29 1.85
C TYR A 39 11.33 6.99 3.19
N PRO A 40 12.13 8.02 3.56
CA PRO A 40 11.97 8.75 4.82
C PRO A 40 10.57 9.34 4.99
N VAL A 41 9.91 9.74 3.92
CA VAL A 41 8.54 10.28 3.94
C VAL A 41 7.53 9.34 4.60
N LEU A 42 7.74 8.03 4.54
CA LEU A 42 6.91 7.03 5.23
C LEU A 42 7.08 7.05 6.75
N ARG A 43 8.14 7.68 7.27
CA ARG A 43 8.41 7.81 8.72
C ARG A 43 8.07 9.20 9.25
N HIS A 44 8.43 10.24 8.50
CA HIS A 44 8.41 11.63 8.98
C HIS A 44 7.48 12.54 8.19
N GLY A 45 7.04 12.14 6.98
CA GLY A 45 6.15 12.94 6.15
C GLY A 45 4.76 13.15 6.76
N SER A 46 4.08 14.16 6.27
CA SER A 46 2.68 14.42 6.57
C SER A 46 1.80 13.28 6.06
N LEU A 47 0.61 13.14 6.65
CA LEU A 47 -0.39 12.17 6.23
C LEU A 47 -1.69 12.90 5.87
N LYS A 48 -2.26 12.54 4.72
CA LYS A 48 -3.58 13.04 4.30
C LYS A 48 -4.40 11.92 3.67
N GLN A 49 -5.62 11.74 4.16
CA GLN A 49 -6.59 10.87 3.50
C GLN A 49 -7.08 11.55 2.22
N LEU A 50 -7.08 10.81 1.11
CA LEU A 50 -7.45 11.28 -0.23
C LEU A 50 -8.74 10.65 -0.75
N TYR A 51 -9.05 9.45 -0.29
CA TYR A 51 -10.26 8.72 -0.65
C TYR A 51 -10.69 7.82 0.51
N GLY A 52 -12.00 7.66 0.71
CA GLY A 52 -12.53 6.79 1.75
C GLY A 52 -14.01 6.48 1.51
N ALA A 53 -14.30 5.47 0.69
CA ALA A 53 -15.66 5.03 0.42
C ALA A 53 -15.70 3.58 -0.12
N TYR A 54 -16.84 2.91 0.05
CA TYR A 54 -17.12 1.60 -0.56
C TYR A 54 -16.04 0.54 -0.36
N GLY A 55 -15.43 0.50 0.83
CA GLY A 55 -14.38 -0.47 1.16
C GLY A 55 -13.01 -0.17 0.56
N VAL A 56 -12.83 1.02 -0.02
CA VAL A 56 -11.54 1.53 -0.50
C VAL A 56 -11.08 2.67 0.39
N LEU A 57 -9.81 2.64 0.77
CA LEU A 57 -9.12 3.72 1.46
C LEU A 57 -7.89 4.12 0.65
N ALA A 58 -7.68 5.41 0.48
CA ALA A 58 -6.40 5.91 -0.04
C ALA A 58 -5.92 7.10 0.78
N TYR A 59 -4.62 7.14 1.05
CA TYR A 59 -3.96 8.23 1.75
C TYR A 59 -2.57 8.49 1.18
N GLY A 60 -2.12 9.72 1.30
CA GLY A 60 -0.78 10.14 0.93
C GLY A 60 0.13 10.31 2.14
N ARG A 61 1.39 9.92 2.00
CA ARG A 61 2.52 10.33 2.82
C ARG A 61 3.37 11.26 1.97
N PHE A 62 3.63 12.47 2.45
CA PHE A 62 4.27 13.48 1.63
C PHE A 62 5.07 14.49 2.45
N ASP A 63 6.10 15.01 1.81
CA ASP A 63 6.86 16.18 2.21
C ASP A 63 7.22 17.01 0.96
N GLU A 64 8.15 17.93 1.08
CA GLU A 64 8.58 18.78 -0.05
C GLU A 64 9.27 17.98 -1.17
N LYS A 65 9.90 16.85 -0.83
CA LYS A 65 10.75 16.07 -1.74
C LYS A 65 10.06 14.82 -2.29
N GLU A 66 9.29 14.13 -1.45
CA GLU A 66 8.75 12.82 -1.76
C GLU A 66 7.23 12.77 -1.53
N LYS A 67 6.53 12.07 -2.42
CA LYS A 67 5.09 11.79 -2.29
C LYS A 67 4.85 10.32 -2.58
N ILE A 68 4.22 9.65 -1.63
CA ILE A 68 3.80 8.25 -1.76
C ILE A 68 2.30 8.18 -1.48
N LEU A 69 1.57 7.64 -2.44
CA LEU A 69 0.17 7.28 -2.30
C LEU A 69 0.08 5.82 -1.89
N VAL A 70 -0.70 5.54 -0.87
CA VAL A 70 -1.11 4.17 -0.47
C VAL A 70 -2.60 4.03 -0.72
N ALA A 71 -3.01 2.98 -1.42
CA ALA A 71 -4.40 2.66 -1.70
C ALA A 71 -4.70 1.20 -1.34
N LEU A 72 -5.85 0.98 -0.70
CA LEU A 72 -6.29 -0.34 -0.22
C LEU A 72 -7.71 -0.61 -0.70
N ASN A 73 -7.95 -1.83 -1.14
CA ASN A 73 -9.28 -2.34 -1.45
C ASN A 73 -9.59 -3.54 -0.55
N ASN A 74 -10.51 -3.37 0.40
CA ASN A 74 -10.95 -4.43 1.30
C ASN A 74 -12.25 -5.10 0.84
N THR A 75 -12.61 -4.99 -0.43
CA THR A 75 -13.79 -5.66 -1.00
C THR A 75 -13.43 -6.95 -1.74
N GLU A 76 -14.44 -7.69 -2.15
CA GLU A 76 -14.31 -8.90 -2.98
C GLU A 76 -14.36 -8.58 -4.49
N GLU A 77 -14.43 -7.31 -4.85
CA GLU A 77 -14.59 -6.85 -6.22
C GLU A 77 -13.44 -5.95 -6.64
N ILE A 78 -13.18 -5.87 -7.94
CA ILE A 78 -12.28 -4.85 -8.49
C ILE A 78 -12.92 -3.48 -8.28
N ARG A 79 -12.15 -2.54 -7.74
CA ARG A 79 -12.57 -1.15 -7.54
C ARG A 79 -11.71 -0.21 -8.37
N THR A 80 -12.34 0.52 -9.27
CA THR A 80 -11.67 1.59 -10.02
C THR A 80 -12.04 2.93 -9.40
N VAL A 81 -11.01 3.65 -8.94
CA VAL A 81 -11.17 4.92 -8.21
C VAL A 81 -10.25 5.99 -8.77
N SER A 82 -10.78 7.21 -8.84
CA SER A 82 -10.00 8.42 -9.17
C SER A 82 -9.57 9.09 -7.86
N ILE A 83 -8.28 9.24 -7.66
CA ILE A 83 -7.70 9.75 -6.41
C ILE A 83 -7.04 11.12 -6.68
N PRO A 84 -7.42 12.18 -5.93
CA PRO A 84 -6.94 13.55 -6.15
C PRO A 84 -5.54 13.73 -5.53
N VAL A 85 -4.50 13.24 -6.20
CA VAL A 85 -3.11 13.27 -5.72
C VAL A 85 -2.48 14.67 -5.73
N TRP A 86 -3.09 15.62 -6.44
CA TRP A 86 -2.71 17.03 -6.34
C TRP A 86 -2.78 17.58 -4.91
N GLN A 87 -3.63 17.02 -4.08
CA GLN A 87 -3.80 17.42 -2.68
C GLN A 87 -2.58 17.15 -1.79
N ILE A 88 -1.66 16.33 -2.27
CA ILE A 88 -0.38 16.04 -1.61
C ILE A 88 0.81 16.56 -2.41
N GLY A 89 0.56 17.43 -3.39
CA GLY A 89 1.59 18.10 -4.16
C GLY A 89 2.17 17.31 -5.34
N VAL A 90 1.50 16.22 -5.76
CA VAL A 90 1.86 15.50 -7.00
C VAL A 90 1.55 16.39 -8.21
N GLN A 91 2.45 16.41 -9.21
CA GLN A 91 2.28 17.22 -10.41
C GLN A 91 1.03 16.83 -11.19
N ALA A 92 0.34 17.83 -11.77
CA ALA A 92 -0.93 17.65 -12.45
C ALA A 92 -0.87 16.69 -13.64
N GLU A 93 0.28 16.64 -14.34
CA GLU A 93 0.56 15.74 -15.47
C GLU A 93 1.80 14.89 -15.17
N GLY A 94 1.90 14.37 -13.94
CA GLY A 94 3.01 13.55 -13.48
C GLY A 94 2.82 12.07 -13.75
N THR A 95 3.67 11.28 -13.13
CA THR A 95 3.60 9.82 -13.18
C THR A 95 3.85 9.25 -11.79
N LEU A 96 3.04 8.29 -11.38
CA LEU A 96 3.29 7.48 -10.19
C LEU A 96 3.82 6.11 -10.58
N GLN A 97 4.79 5.61 -9.86
CA GLN A 97 5.36 4.28 -10.05
C GLN A 97 5.10 3.39 -8.85
N ASN A 98 4.73 2.14 -9.10
CA ASN A 98 4.52 1.15 -8.04
C ASN A 98 5.82 0.88 -7.28
N CYS A 99 5.73 0.86 -5.95
CA CYS A 99 6.81 0.47 -5.04
C CYS A 99 6.53 -0.89 -4.40
N LEU A 100 5.26 -1.13 -4.09
CA LEU A 100 4.80 -2.37 -3.46
C LEU A 100 3.33 -2.56 -3.81
N MET A 101 2.96 -3.75 -4.24
CA MET A 101 1.58 -4.15 -4.44
C MET A 101 1.38 -5.54 -3.87
N THR A 102 0.25 -5.77 -3.18
CA THR A 102 -0.15 -7.08 -2.67
C THR A 102 -1.61 -7.35 -3.01
N ASN A 103 -1.94 -8.60 -3.21
CA ASN A 103 -3.28 -9.12 -3.38
C ASN A 103 -3.34 -10.56 -2.81
N ARG A 104 -4.38 -11.31 -3.14
CA ARG A 104 -4.54 -12.71 -2.68
C ARG A 104 -3.48 -13.67 -3.21
N ASP A 105 -2.85 -13.36 -4.33
CA ASP A 105 -1.88 -14.24 -5.00
C ASP A 105 -0.44 -13.99 -4.56
N GLY A 106 -0.22 -12.97 -3.70
CA GLY A 106 1.09 -12.61 -3.19
C GLY A 106 1.39 -11.11 -3.29
N PHE A 107 2.66 -10.76 -3.49
CA PHE A 107 3.09 -9.37 -3.61
C PHE A 107 4.16 -9.18 -4.68
N THR A 108 4.29 -7.93 -5.15
CA THR A 108 5.35 -7.52 -6.07
C THR A 108 5.90 -6.15 -5.69
N VAL A 109 7.21 -5.98 -5.88
CA VAL A 109 7.92 -4.71 -5.72
C VAL A 109 8.27 -4.06 -7.07
N PHE A 110 7.94 -4.70 -8.20
CA PHE A 110 8.23 -4.20 -9.54
C PHE A 110 7.13 -3.30 -10.09
N GLY A 111 7.55 -2.31 -10.89
CA GLY A 111 6.79 -1.13 -11.12
C GLY A 111 5.96 -1.07 -12.39
N PHE A 112 4.66 -1.07 -12.25
CA PHE A 112 3.80 -0.42 -13.23
C PHE A 112 3.80 1.09 -12.99
N SER A 113 3.64 1.86 -14.08
CA SER A 113 3.50 3.32 -13.99
C SER A 113 2.05 3.73 -14.23
N TYR A 114 1.62 4.72 -13.48
CA TYR A 114 0.26 5.25 -13.52
C TYR A 114 0.32 6.73 -13.88
N PRO A 115 -0.22 7.15 -15.03
CA PRO A 115 -0.24 8.57 -15.40
C PRO A 115 -1.19 9.34 -14.49
N VAL A 116 -0.74 10.49 -14.04
CA VAL A 116 -1.58 11.49 -13.39
C VAL A 116 -2.14 12.42 -14.49
N ARG A 117 -3.43 12.72 -14.42
CA ARG A 117 -4.12 13.62 -15.35
C ARG A 117 -4.95 14.62 -14.55
N ASN A 118 -4.73 15.90 -14.83
CA ASN A 118 -5.39 16.99 -14.10
C ASN A 118 -5.29 16.82 -12.57
N GLY A 119 -4.12 16.35 -12.08
CA GLY A 119 -3.88 16.13 -10.65
C GLY A 119 -4.54 14.89 -10.04
N ASN A 120 -5.16 14.03 -10.86
CA ASN A 120 -5.80 12.80 -10.40
C ASN A 120 -5.11 11.56 -10.99
N VAL A 121 -5.04 10.50 -10.23
CA VAL A 121 -4.65 9.18 -10.72
C VAL A 121 -5.85 8.25 -10.71
N LEU A 122 -6.05 7.51 -11.81
CA LEU A 122 -7.06 6.46 -11.89
C LEU A 122 -6.41 5.12 -11.57
N LEU A 123 -6.84 4.47 -10.49
CA LEU A 123 -6.33 3.17 -10.06
C LEU A 123 -7.43 2.12 -10.12
N SER A 124 -7.11 0.99 -10.73
CA SER A 124 -7.92 -0.23 -10.68
C SER A 124 -7.32 -1.18 -9.64
N LEU A 125 -8.01 -1.31 -8.51
CA LEU A 125 -7.54 -2.07 -7.35
C LEU A 125 -8.19 -3.46 -7.35
N PRO A 126 -7.42 -4.54 -7.47
CA PRO A 126 -7.94 -5.91 -7.33
C PRO A 126 -8.65 -6.15 -6.00
N PRO A 127 -9.44 -7.21 -5.86
CA PRO A 127 -10.01 -7.61 -4.58
C PRO A 127 -8.95 -7.85 -3.52
N LYS A 128 -9.20 -7.44 -2.27
CA LYS A 128 -8.29 -7.66 -1.13
C LYS A 128 -6.84 -7.29 -1.45
N SER A 129 -6.64 -6.10 -1.98
CA SER A 129 -5.34 -5.62 -2.41
C SER A 129 -4.92 -4.34 -1.70
N ALA A 130 -3.63 -4.11 -1.70
CA ALA A 130 -3.03 -2.84 -1.31
C ALA A 130 -1.88 -2.51 -2.25
N MET A 131 -1.66 -1.22 -2.49
CA MET A 131 -0.53 -0.74 -3.26
C MET A 131 0.06 0.52 -2.67
N ALA A 132 1.36 0.68 -2.82
CA ALA A 132 2.09 1.91 -2.58
C ALA A 132 2.72 2.36 -3.89
N VAL A 133 2.45 3.59 -4.30
CA VAL A 133 3.00 4.19 -5.51
C VAL A 133 3.64 5.53 -5.18
N ARG A 134 4.78 5.85 -5.80
CA ARG A 134 5.53 7.09 -5.60
C ARG A 134 5.54 7.95 -6.86
N GLU A 135 5.65 9.26 -6.70
CA GLU A 135 5.95 10.18 -7.80
C GLU A 135 7.36 9.95 -8.35
N ILE A 136 7.52 9.99 -9.68
CA ILE A 136 8.81 9.87 -10.39
C ILE A 136 9.01 11.03 -11.35
#